data_962d2e4cd7542ee6e7b9be02d980fa20
#
_entry.id   962d2e4cd7542ee6e7b9be02d980fa20
#
_cell.length_a   1.000
_cell.length_b   1.000
_cell.length_c   1.000
_cell.angle_alpha   90.00
_cell.angle_beta   90.00
_cell.angle_gamma   90.00
#
_symmetry.space_group_name_H-M   'P 1'
#
loop_
_entity.id
_entity.type
_entity.pdbx_description
1 polymer ?
#
loop_
_entity_poly.entity_id
_entity_poly.type
_entity_poly.pdbx_seq_one_letter_code
_entity_poly.pdbx_strand_id
1 'polypeptide(L)'
;MTEKEVNTAALGALRSHYRFRVKKDSPELSSDVRGAGGIVADGIYAFQKDDGGRFLATVEATSLDKREEVYYRVHRWLLFWDSMATSSLLAAFLFTLNFIQGRFLVLELGIGLTSLLLLVAFVGGTLLSMLVLGYLLRLRRYRYIYAIEQFKRYHADEQWVAISEMVFPDLNNKRFLELRDQCIYNGFGLILVRKNRKPYLIITPARREVFEQSRQVVQFFSQKQINRLLKRTANVQEWWKKWGKGLPLQLNLADPRQFFRFRRPVYNQLIVIGIAWVVIAAVFYRE
;
A
#
# COMPACT_ATOMS: atom_id res chain seq x y z
N MET A 1 25.18 -8.62 -1.52
CA MET A 1 24.37 -8.94 -2.72
C MET A 1 23.56 -7.70 -3.06
N THR A 2 23.67 -7.23 -4.29
CA THR A 2 22.96 -6.06 -4.79
C THR A 2 21.52 -6.43 -5.21
N GLU A 3 20.63 -5.45 -5.31
CA GLU A 3 19.26 -5.65 -5.81
C GLU A 3 19.22 -6.29 -7.20
N LYS A 4 20.10 -5.86 -8.09
CA LYS A 4 20.24 -6.43 -9.44
C LYS A 4 20.59 -7.91 -9.41
N GLU A 5 21.44 -8.35 -8.48
CA GLU A 5 21.78 -9.76 -8.30
C GLU A 5 20.59 -10.56 -7.75
N VAL A 6 19.83 -9.98 -6.81
CA VAL A 6 18.59 -10.58 -6.28
C VAL A 6 17.57 -10.75 -7.40
N ASN A 7 17.34 -9.69 -8.19
CA ASN A 7 16.40 -9.70 -9.30
C ASN A 7 16.80 -10.74 -10.37
N THR A 8 18.08 -10.78 -10.75
CA THR A 8 18.58 -11.76 -11.75
C THR A 8 18.37 -13.20 -11.26
N ALA A 9 18.66 -13.47 -9.98
CA ALA A 9 18.44 -14.79 -9.40
C ALA A 9 16.94 -15.14 -9.33
N ALA A 10 16.10 -14.19 -8.98
CA ALA A 10 14.66 -14.37 -8.93
C ALA A 10 14.05 -14.63 -10.32
N LEU A 11 14.46 -13.87 -11.35
CA LEU A 11 14.03 -14.12 -12.72
C LEU A 11 14.47 -15.49 -13.24
N GLY A 12 15.67 -15.94 -12.84
CA GLY A 12 16.14 -17.30 -13.10
C GLY A 12 15.26 -18.37 -12.44
N ALA A 13 14.83 -18.13 -11.19
CA ALA A 13 13.87 -19.00 -10.49
C ALA A 13 12.52 -19.06 -11.20
N LEU A 14 11.99 -17.92 -11.64
CA LEU A 14 10.74 -17.87 -12.38
C LEU A 14 10.81 -18.60 -13.70
N ARG A 15 11.92 -18.46 -14.43
CA ARG A 15 12.16 -19.23 -15.66
C ARG A 15 12.10 -20.74 -15.42
N SER A 16 12.67 -21.22 -14.32
CA SER A 16 12.59 -22.62 -13.92
C SER A 16 11.19 -23.01 -13.48
N HIS A 17 10.53 -22.17 -12.69
CA HIS A 17 9.19 -22.42 -12.14
C HIS A 17 8.11 -22.51 -13.24
N TYR A 18 8.17 -21.61 -14.23
CA TYR A 18 7.20 -21.58 -15.32
C TYR A 18 7.61 -22.40 -16.56
N ARG A 19 8.71 -23.13 -16.50
CA ARG A 19 9.26 -23.91 -17.63
C ARG A 19 8.21 -24.73 -18.37
N PHE A 20 7.31 -25.36 -17.64
CA PHE A 20 6.29 -26.23 -18.22
C PHE A 20 5.08 -25.48 -18.81
N ARG A 21 4.97 -24.17 -18.60
CA ARG A 21 3.89 -23.33 -19.13
C ARG A 21 4.30 -22.63 -20.44
N VAL A 22 5.58 -22.60 -20.75
CA VAL A 22 6.13 -21.94 -21.95
C VAL A 22 6.28 -22.97 -23.05
N LYS A 23 5.47 -22.88 -24.10
CA LYS A 23 5.46 -23.94 -25.15
C LYS A 23 6.39 -23.68 -26.33
N LYS A 24 6.44 -22.49 -26.91
CA LYS A 24 7.17 -22.26 -28.18
C LYS A 24 8.01 -20.99 -28.21
N ASP A 25 7.64 -19.93 -27.51
CA ASP A 25 8.35 -18.67 -27.59
C ASP A 25 9.31 -18.54 -26.41
N SER A 26 10.47 -17.93 -26.66
CA SER A 26 11.38 -17.59 -25.56
C SER A 26 10.68 -16.58 -24.64
N PRO A 27 10.59 -16.86 -23.32
CA PRO A 27 9.95 -15.94 -22.41
C PRO A 27 10.69 -14.60 -22.41
N GLU A 28 9.92 -13.52 -22.36
CA GLU A 28 10.46 -12.17 -22.23
C GLU A 28 10.89 -11.97 -20.79
N LEU A 29 12.20 -11.73 -20.60
CA LEU A 29 12.78 -11.35 -19.29
C LEU A 29 13.27 -9.92 -19.42
N SER A 30 12.78 -9.06 -18.55
CA SER A 30 13.22 -7.67 -18.50
C SER A 30 13.43 -7.24 -17.06
N SER A 31 14.47 -6.43 -16.83
CA SER A 31 14.76 -5.78 -15.55
C SER A 31 14.53 -4.28 -15.65
N ASP A 32 14.26 -3.63 -14.52
CA ASP A 32 14.04 -2.18 -14.40
C ASP A 32 12.97 -1.66 -15.39
N VAL A 33 11.79 -2.28 -15.37
CA VAL A 33 10.74 -1.96 -16.32
C VAL A 33 9.80 -0.93 -15.74
N ARG A 34 9.58 0.15 -16.50
CA ARG A 34 8.66 1.22 -16.12
C ARG A 34 7.33 1.07 -16.84
N GLY A 35 6.25 1.12 -16.07
CA GLY A 35 4.90 1.12 -16.57
C GLY A 35 4.30 2.52 -16.65
N ALA A 36 3.14 2.61 -17.26
CA ALA A 36 2.36 3.84 -17.26
C ALA A 36 2.00 4.27 -15.82
N GLY A 37 1.97 5.59 -15.57
CA GLY A 37 1.66 6.12 -14.24
C GLY A 37 2.81 6.07 -13.23
N GLY A 38 4.07 5.92 -13.70
CA GLY A 38 5.27 5.93 -12.83
C GLY A 38 5.46 4.65 -12.02
N ILE A 39 4.76 3.57 -12.36
CA ILE A 39 4.95 2.26 -11.75
C ILE A 39 6.26 1.67 -12.26
N VAL A 40 7.09 1.19 -11.34
CA VAL A 40 8.36 0.51 -11.65
C VAL A 40 8.25 -0.91 -11.14
N ALA A 41 8.66 -1.89 -11.94
CA ALA A 41 8.87 -3.26 -11.53
C ALA A 41 10.34 -3.60 -11.74
N ASP A 42 10.99 -4.16 -10.74
CA ASP A 42 12.41 -4.53 -10.81
C ASP A 42 12.64 -5.64 -11.83
N GLY A 43 11.69 -6.56 -11.94
CA GLY A 43 11.74 -7.62 -12.92
C GLY A 43 10.39 -8.00 -13.50
N ILE A 44 10.41 -8.42 -14.76
CA ILE A 44 9.24 -8.96 -15.45
C ILE A 44 9.64 -10.29 -16.13
N TYR A 45 8.73 -11.24 -15.96
CA TYR A 45 8.72 -12.49 -16.68
C TYR A 45 7.40 -12.63 -17.43
N ALA A 46 7.42 -12.67 -18.74
CA ALA A 46 6.21 -12.76 -19.55
C ALA A 46 6.33 -13.82 -20.64
N PHE A 47 5.22 -14.49 -20.96
CA PHE A 47 5.12 -15.44 -22.07
C PHE A 47 3.67 -15.47 -22.58
N GLN A 48 3.49 -16.06 -23.77
CA GLN A 48 2.17 -16.23 -24.36
C GLN A 48 1.51 -17.50 -23.82
N LYS A 49 0.26 -17.38 -23.37
CA LYS A 49 -0.59 -18.50 -22.93
C LYS A 49 -1.12 -19.28 -24.13
N ASP A 50 -1.65 -20.47 -23.89
CA ASP A 50 -2.28 -21.31 -24.92
C ASP A 50 -3.53 -20.67 -25.55
N ASP A 51 -4.24 -19.84 -24.78
CA ASP A 51 -5.42 -19.09 -25.21
C ASP A 51 -5.11 -17.82 -26.00
N GLY A 52 -3.83 -17.59 -26.33
CA GLY A 52 -3.35 -16.39 -27.01
C GLY A 52 -3.18 -15.18 -26.07
N GLY A 53 -3.58 -15.28 -24.80
CA GLY A 53 -3.36 -14.26 -23.80
C GLY A 53 -1.90 -14.17 -23.38
N ARG A 54 -1.49 -13.00 -22.87
CA ARG A 54 -0.15 -12.80 -22.29
C ARG A 54 -0.17 -13.08 -20.80
N PHE A 55 0.69 -14.00 -20.34
CA PHE A 55 0.98 -14.18 -18.93
C PHE A 55 2.03 -13.18 -18.48
N LEU A 56 1.82 -12.53 -17.36
CA LEU A 56 2.73 -11.54 -16.79
C LEU A 56 2.99 -11.84 -15.32
N ALA A 57 4.22 -12.17 -14.99
CA ALA A 57 4.71 -12.21 -13.61
C ALA A 57 5.64 -11.03 -13.36
N THR A 58 5.48 -10.36 -12.22
CA THR A 58 6.35 -9.24 -11.82
C THR A 58 7.10 -9.57 -10.55
N VAL A 59 8.29 -9.01 -10.42
CA VAL A 59 9.20 -9.20 -9.29
C VAL A 59 9.56 -7.84 -8.71
N GLU A 60 9.47 -7.72 -7.39
CA GLU A 60 10.10 -6.68 -6.57
C GLU A 60 11.27 -7.31 -5.83
N ALA A 61 12.47 -6.81 -6.08
CA ALA A 61 13.70 -7.38 -5.54
C ALA A 61 14.28 -6.45 -4.47
N THR A 62 14.54 -6.99 -3.28
CA THR A 62 15.06 -6.19 -2.16
C THR A 62 16.41 -6.72 -1.69
N SER A 63 17.40 -5.84 -1.70
CA SER A 63 18.73 -6.05 -1.12
C SER A 63 18.80 -5.56 0.34
N LEU A 64 19.95 -5.81 1.00
CA LEU A 64 20.17 -5.33 2.35
C LEU A 64 20.06 -3.80 2.48
N ASP A 65 20.52 -3.08 1.47
CA ASP A 65 20.52 -1.59 1.46
C ASP A 65 19.11 -1.03 1.41
N LYS A 66 18.16 -1.75 0.80
CA LYS A 66 16.75 -1.38 0.67
C LYS A 66 15.82 -2.15 1.61
N ARG A 67 16.34 -2.78 2.66
CA ARG A 67 15.57 -3.60 3.63
C ARG A 67 14.29 -2.94 4.15
N GLU A 68 14.26 -1.61 4.18
CA GLU A 68 13.10 -0.83 4.63
C GLU A 68 11.85 -1.03 3.75
N GLU A 69 12.01 -1.49 2.51
CA GLU A 69 10.90 -1.74 1.58
C GLU A 69 10.11 -2.99 1.94
N VAL A 70 10.76 -3.96 2.60
CA VAL A 70 10.14 -5.22 3.04
C VAL A 70 9.89 -5.26 4.55
N TYR A 71 10.31 -4.24 5.29
CA TYR A 71 9.95 -4.09 6.68
C TYR A 71 8.57 -3.46 6.81
N TYR A 72 7.72 -4.02 7.68
CA TYR A 72 6.43 -3.41 7.94
C TYR A 72 6.58 -2.05 8.64
N ARG A 73 5.74 -1.11 8.23
CA ARG A 73 5.58 0.21 8.85
C ARG A 73 4.16 0.36 9.35
N VAL A 74 3.99 1.20 10.37
CA VAL A 74 2.65 1.53 10.87
C VAL A 74 2.14 2.77 10.15
N HIS A 75 0.95 2.68 9.61
CA HIS A 75 0.26 3.79 8.95
C HIS A 75 -0.32 4.74 10.00
N ARG A 76 0.55 5.58 10.59
CA ARG A 76 0.22 6.47 11.73
C ARG A 76 -0.96 7.40 11.43
N TRP A 77 -1.06 7.89 10.20
CA TRP A 77 -2.14 8.78 9.77
C TRP A 77 -3.51 8.09 9.77
N LEU A 78 -3.59 6.87 9.23
CA LEU A 78 -4.82 6.08 9.26
C LEU A 78 -5.21 5.71 10.70
N LEU A 79 -4.23 5.30 11.51
CA LEU A 79 -4.43 4.98 12.91
C LEU A 79 -4.97 6.19 13.68
N PHE A 80 -4.43 7.39 13.43
CA PHE A 80 -4.89 8.63 14.06
C PHE A 80 -6.35 8.92 13.73
N TRP A 81 -6.76 8.88 12.45
CA TRP A 81 -8.14 9.15 12.04
C TRP A 81 -9.13 8.10 12.56
N ASP A 82 -8.76 6.81 12.51
CA ASP A 82 -9.59 5.75 13.08
C ASP A 82 -9.74 5.93 14.61
N SER A 83 -8.69 6.36 15.29
CA SER A 83 -8.73 6.63 16.73
C SER A 83 -9.59 7.84 17.07
N MET A 84 -9.51 8.91 16.29
CA MET A 84 -10.40 10.06 16.44
C MET A 84 -11.88 9.69 16.23
N ALA A 85 -12.17 8.91 15.18
CA ALA A 85 -13.54 8.44 14.91
C ALA A 85 -14.06 7.57 16.06
N THR A 86 -13.26 6.63 16.54
CA THR A 86 -13.63 5.76 17.68
C THR A 86 -13.87 6.57 18.95
N SER A 87 -12.99 7.54 19.25
CA SER A 87 -13.13 8.40 20.42
C SER A 87 -14.37 9.31 20.34
N SER A 88 -14.66 9.86 19.15
CA SER A 88 -15.89 10.66 18.93
C SER A 88 -17.14 9.84 19.14
N LEU A 89 -17.20 8.61 18.63
CA LEU A 89 -18.33 7.71 18.84
C LEU A 89 -18.51 7.35 20.32
N LEU A 90 -17.41 7.06 21.01
CA LEU A 90 -17.45 6.73 22.42
C LEU A 90 -17.92 7.93 23.26
N ALA A 91 -17.41 9.13 22.96
CA ALA A 91 -17.85 10.36 23.63
C ALA A 91 -19.33 10.62 23.39
N ALA A 92 -19.82 10.51 22.14
CA ALA A 92 -21.23 10.69 21.81
C ALA A 92 -22.10 9.66 22.53
N PHE A 93 -21.68 8.40 22.55
CA PHE A 93 -22.40 7.33 23.24
C PHE A 93 -22.50 7.59 24.75
N LEU A 94 -21.38 7.91 25.40
CA LEU A 94 -21.36 8.17 26.84
C LEU A 94 -22.18 9.40 27.20
N PHE A 95 -22.10 10.46 26.42
CA PHE A 95 -22.87 11.69 26.65
C PHE A 95 -24.36 11.42 26.48
N THR A 96 -24.77 10.74 25.41
CA THR A 96 -26.18 10.35 25.19
C THR A 96 -26.69 9.40 26.28
N LEU A 97 -25.88 8.48 26.76
CA LEU A 97 -26.23 7.55 27.82
C LEU A 97 -26.51 8.29 29.14
N ASN A 98 -25.70 9.30 29.52
CA ASN A 98 -25.92 10.12 30.68
C ASN A 98 -27.25 10.89 30.56
N PHE A 99 -27.52 11.45 29.39
CA PHE A 99 -28.81 12.16 29.14
C PHE A 99 -30.00 11.22 29.30
N ILE A 100 -29.96 10.01 28.74
CA ILE A 100 -31.03 9.01 28.88
C ILE A 100 -31.25 8.59 30.35
N GLN A 101 -30.16 8.55 31.14
CA GLN A 101 -30.22 8.27 32.56
C GLN A 101 -30.76 9.43 33.43
N GLY A 102 -31.13 10.54 32.81
CA GLY A 102 -31.60 11.74 33.48
C GLY A 102 -30.52 12.57 34.18
N ARG A 103 -29.25 12.32 33.82
CA ARG A 103 -28.13 13.12 34.32
C ARG A 103 -27.81 14.22 33.31
N PHE A 104 -28.23 15.43 33.64
CA PHE A 104 -28.04 16.60 32.79
C PHE A 104 -26.70 17.25 33.09
N LEU A 105 -25.63 16.81 32.43
CA LEU A 105 -24.26 17.24 32.69
C LEU A 105 -24.08 18.76 32.50
N VAL A 106 -24.78 19.35 31.54
CA VAL A 106 -24.69 20.79 31.28
C VAL A 106 -25.37 21.59 32.40
N LEU A 107 -26.51 21.11 32.91
CA LEU A 107 -27.20 21.75 34.03
C LEU A 107 -26.45 21.57 35.36
N GLU A 108 -25.84 20.40 35.58
CA GLU A 108 -25.12 20.10 36.83
C GLU A 108 -23.76 20.77 36.90
N LEU A 109 -23.00 20.78 35.82
CA LEU A 109 -21.60 21.23 35.77
C LEU A 109 -21.41 22.59 35.10
N GLY A 110 -22.43 23.07 34.38
CA GLY A 110 -22.34 24.24 33.52
C GLY A 110 -21.63 23.98 32.18
N ILE A 111 -21.91 24.86 31.22
CA ILE A 111 -21.43 24.73 29.82
C ILE A 111 -19.92 24.63 29.74
N GLY A 112 -19.18 25.45 30.50
CA GLY A 112 -17.73 25.52 30.45
C GLY A 112 -17.04 24.21 30.87
N LEU A 113 -17.46 23.67 32.02
CA LEU A 113 -16.87 22.46 32.58
C LEU A 113 -17.25 21.22 31.76
N THR A 114 -18.51 21.14 31.30
CA THR A 114 -18.96 20.04 30.41
C THR A 114 -18.20 20.04 29.11
N SER A 115 -17.99 21.20 28.47
CA SER A 115 -17.19 21.32 27.23
C SER A 115 -15.74 20.92 27.46
N LEU A 116 -15.14 21.30 28.59
CA LEU A 116 -13.79 20.90 28.95
C LEU A 116 -13.69 19.39 29.16
N LEU A 117 -14.62 18.76 29.84
CA LEU A 117 -14.66 17.31 30.04
C LEU A 117 -14.81 16.56 28.73
N LEU A 118 -15.68 17.04 27.83
CA LEU A 118 -15.83 16.45 26.49
C LEU A 118 -14.51 16.53 25.68
N LEU A 119 -13.82 17.68 25.74
CA LEU A 119 -12.54 17.86 25.08
C LEU A 119 -11.48 16.90 25.65
N VAL A 120 -11.37 16.82 26.97
CA VAL A 120 -10.42 15.91 27.64
C VAL A 120 -10.75 14.45 27.31
N ALA A 121 -12.03 14.07 27.36
CA ALA A 121 -12.47 12.73 26.99
C ALA A 121 -12.15 12.39 25.52
N PHE A 122 -12.36 13.35 24.61
CA PHE A 122 -12.03 13.17 23.19
C PHE A 122 -10.53 13.01 22.96
N VAL A 123 -9.70 13.90 23.53
CA VAL A 123 -8.24 13.83 23.36
C VAL A 123 -7.67 12.58 24.04
N GLY A 124 -8.04 12.34 25.29
CA GLY A 124 -7.62 11.16 26.06
C GLY A 124 -8.09 9.85 25.41
N GLY A 125 -9.35 9.82 24.96
CA GLY A 125 -9.91 8.69 24.23
C GLY A 125 -9.20 8.44 22.91
N THR A 126 -8.79 9.48 22.18
CA THR A 126 -8.01 9.35 20.95
C THR A 126 -6.64 8.73 21.22
N LEU A 127 -5.92 9.21 22.24
CA LEU A 127 -4.63 8.65 22.64
C LEU A 127 -4.76 7.20 23.09
N LEU A 128 -5.76 6.89 23.93
CA LEU A 128 -6.04 5.53 24.38
C LEU A 128 -6.39 4.62 23.21
N SER A 129 -7.24 5.06 22.29
CA SER A 129 -7.59 4.31 21.09
C SER A 129 -6.37 4.05 20.20
N MET A 130 -5.47 5.01 20.05
CA MET A 130 -4.20 4.81 19.33
C MET A 130 -3.33 3.73 19.97
N LEU A 131 -3.26 3.71 21.29
CA LEU A 131 -2.52 2.67 22.03
C LEU A 131 -3.17 1.29 21.85
N VAL A 132 -4.49 1.21 22.03
CA VAL A 132 -5.23 -0.05 21.91
C VAL A 132 -5.17 -0.59 20.48
N LEU A 133 -5.52 0.20 19.48
CA LEU A 133 -5.59 -0.24 18.09
C LEU A 133 -4.19 -0.49 17.49
N GLY A 134 -3.22 0.37 17.83
CA GLY A 134 -1.87 0.30 17.27
C GLY A 134 -0.95 -0.71 17.95
N TYR A 135 -0.95 -0.76 19.28
CA TYR A 135 0.01 -1.54 20.04
C TYR A 135 -0.57 -2.80 20.67
N LEU A 136 -1.80 -2.73 21.22
CA LEU A 136 -2.42 -3.87 21.90
C LEU A 136 -3.01 -4.84 20.88
N LEU A 137 -3.94 -4.39 20.05
CA LEU A 137 -4.60 -5.24 19.06
C LEU A 137 -3.74 -5.52 17.83
N ARG A 138 -2.73 -4.72 17.58
CA ARG A 138 -1.77 -4.89 16.47
C ARG A 138 -2.47 -5.20 15.15
N LEU A 139 -3.56 -4.50 14.84
CA LEU A 139 -4.38 -4.79 13.68
C LEU A 139 -3.58 -4.67 12.37
N ARG A 140 -3.68 -5.68 11.51
CA ARG A 140 -3.01 -5.73 10.21
C ARG A 140 -3.35 -4.54 9.32
N ARG A 141 -4.54 -3.95 9.47
CA ARG A 141 -4.98 -2.76 8.74
C ARG A 141 -4.02 -1.57 8.84
N TYR A 142 -3.33 -1.43 9.98
CA TYR A 142 -2.38 -0.32 10.19
C TYR A 142 -0.95 -0.67 9.82
N ARG A 143 -0.68 -1.91 9.39
CA ARG A 143 0.64 -2.34 8.99
C ARG A 143 0.70 -2.50 7.49
N TYR A 144 1.67 -1.87 6.88
CA TYR A 144 1.93 -2.01 5.46
C TYR A 144 3.40 -2.30 5.20
N ILE A 145 3.65 -3.02 4.13
CA ILE A 145 4.97 -3.29 3.56
C ILE A 145 5.00 -2.62 2.19
N TYR A 146 6.01 -1.80 1.94
CA TYR A 146 6.06 -0.96 0.74
C TYR A 146 6.03 -1.79 -0.55
N ALA A 147 6.83 -2.85 -0.63
CA ALA A 147 6.84 -3.76 -1.78
C ALA A 147 5.45 -4.36 -2.07
N ILE A 148 4.70 -4.73 -1.02
CA ILE A 148 3.34 -5.27 -1.16
C ILE A 148 2.35 -4.18 -1.61
N GLU A 149 2.49 -2.95 -1.08
CA GLU A 149 1.63 -1.85 -1.49
C GLU A 149 1.89 -1.43 -2.95
N GLN A 150 3.12 -1.57 -3.45
CA GLN A 150 3.40 -1.37 -4.87
C GLN A 150 2.63 -2.36 -5.74
N PHE A 151 2.63 -3.64 -5.40
CA PHE A 151 1.89 -4.66 -6.14
C PHE A 151 0.39 -4.40 -6.20
N LYS A 152 -0.19 -3.80 -5.17
CA LYS A 152 -1.61 -3.46 -5.16
C LYS A 152 -1.99 -2.33 -6.13
N ARG A 153 -1.01 -1.64 -6.70
CA ARG A 153 -1.26 -0.51 -7.62
C ARG A 153 -1.52 -0.93 -9.05
N TYR A 154 -1.06 -2.12 -9.44
CA TYR A 154 -1.18 -2.61 -10.80
C TYR A 154 -1.55 -4.09 -10.84
N HIS A 155 -2.07 -4.51 -11.98
CA HIS A 155 -2.43 -5.91 -12.22
C HIS A 155 -1.26 -6.65 -12.88
N ALA A 156 -0.94 -7.83 -12.36
CA ALA A 156 -0.15 -8.86 -13.02
C ALA A 156 -0.79 -10.21 -12.69
N ASP A 157 -0.62 -11.22 -13.55
CA ASP A 157 -1.16 -12.55 -13.29
C ASP A 157 -0.59 -13.14 -12.00
N GLU A 158 0.71 -12.96 -11.78
CA GLU A 158 1.37 -13.37 -10.54
C GLU A 158 2.41 -12.30 -10.13
N GLN A 159 2.56 -12.08 -8.83
CA GLN A 159 3.45 -11.06 -8.28
C GLN A 159 4.35 -11.69 -7.22
N TRP A 160 5.64 -11.39 -7.27
CA TRP A 160 6.66 -12.04 -6.48
C TRP A 160 7.54 -11.04 -5.74
N VAL A 161 7.67 -11.21 -4.43
CA VAL A 161 8.68 -10.51 -3.63
C VAL A 161 9.92 -11.37 -3.57
N ALA A 162 11.05 -10.84 -4.01
CA ALA A 162 12.35 -11.50 -3.93
C ALA A 162 13.24 -10.77 -2.91
N ILE A 163 13.73 -11.48 -1.92
CA ILE A 163 14.55 -10.92 -0.85
C ILE A 163 15.90 -11.62 -0.75
N SER A 164 16.92 -10.85 -0.42
CA SER A 164 18.21 -11.42 -0.04
C SER A 164 18.12 -12.04 1.36
N GLU A 165 18.73 -13.20 1.56
CA GLU A 165 18.91 -13.84 2.88
C GLU A 165 19.56 -12.89 3.90
N MET A 166 20.37 -11.93 3.43
CA MET A 166 21.03 -10.95 4.30
C MET A 166 20.04 -9.95 4.93
N VAL A 167 18.85 -9.79 4.35
CA VAL A 167 17.79 -8.90 4.91
C VAL A 167 17.17 -9.53 6.15
N PHE A 168 16.99 -10.85 6.14
CA PHE A 168 16.44 -11.62 7.23
C PHE A 168 17.32 -12.84 7.51
N PRO A 169 18.41 -12.65 8.28
CA PRO A 169 19.29 -13.76 8.65
C PRO A 169 18.58 -14.84 9.46
N ASP A 170 17.58 -14.43 10.24
CA ASP A 170 16.70 -15.32 10.99
C ASP A 170 15.28 -15.28 10.41
N LEU A 171 14.83 -16.42 9.90
CA LEU A 171 13.49 -16.60 9.32
C LEU A 171 12.38 -16.66 10.39
N ASN A 172 12.73 -16.78 11.67
CA ASN A 172 11.78 -16.68 12.79
C ASN A 172 11.62 -15.24 13.28
N ASN A 173 12.31 -14.28 12.67
CA ASN A 173 12.18 -12.88 13.02
C ASN A 173 10.75 -12.39 12.75
N LYS A 174 10.17 -11.65 13.70
CA LYS A 174 8.81 -11.09 13.63
C LYS A 174 8.57 -10.29 12.34
N ARG A 175 9.60 -9.62 11.80
CA ARG A 175 9.49 -8.86 10.55
C ARG A 175 9.36 -9.76 9.33
N PHE A 176 10.11 -10.86 9.31
CA PHE A 176 10.00 -11.85 8.24
C PHE A 176 8.65 -12.58 8.29
N LEU A 177 8.20 -12.97 9.47
CA LEU A 177 6.88 -13.60 9.66
C LEU A 177 5.75 -12.69 9.18
N GLU A 178 5.82 -11.39 9.49
CA GLU A 178 4.85 -10.40 9.00
C GLU A 178 4.87 -10.29 7.46
N LEU A 179 6.07 -10.23 6.84
CA LEU A 179 6.20 -10.23 5.38
C LEU A 179 5.58 -11.48 4.77
N ARG A 180 5.93 -12.65 5.31
CA ARG A 180 5.39 -13.94 4.88
C ARG A 180 3.87 -13.97 4.95
N ASP A 181 3.31 -13.57 6.09
CA ASP A 181 1.87 -13.57 6.33
C ASP A 181 1.15 -12.58 5.41
N GLN A 182 1.74 -11.42 5.12
CA GLN A 182 1.17 -10.47 4.18
C GLN A 182 1.26 -10.97 2.73
N CYS A 183 2.33 -11.69 2.34
CA CYS A 183 2.41 -12.35 1.03
C CYS A 183 1.30 -13.41 0.89
N ILE A 184 1.11 -14.28 1.89
CA ILE A 184 0.04 -15.28 1.90
C ILE A 184 -1.33 -14.62 1.79
N TYR A 185 -1.60 -13.60 2.63
CA TYR A 185 -2.88 -12.92 2.65
C TYR A 185 -3.23 -12.24 1.32
N ASN A 186 -2.23 -11.65 0.65
CA ASN A 186 -2.44 -10.97 -0.64
C ASN A 186 -2.25 -11.90 -1.85
N GLY A 187 -1.88 -13.17 -1.66
CA GLY A 187 -1.66 -14.14 -2.72
C GLY A 187 -0.38 -13.87 -3.52
N PHE A 188 0.64 -13.24 -2.92
CA PHE A 188 1.92 -12.98 -3.55
C PHE A 188 2.93 -14.11 -3.28
N GLY A 189 3.81 -14.34 -4.24
CA GLY A 189 4.93 -15.27 -4.09
C GLY A 189 6.06 -14.64 -3.28
N LEU A 190 6.85 -15.49 -2.62
CA LEU A 190 8.03 -15.08 -1.87
C LEU A 190 9.23 -15.94 -2.25
N ILE A 191 10.30 -15.30 -2.71
CA ILE A 191 11.57 -15.90 -3.10
C ILE A 191 12.65 -15.41 -2.14
N LEU A 192 13.39 -16.34 -1.53
CA LEU A 192 14.58 -16.05 -0.76
C LEU A 192 15.82 -16.36 -1.63
N VAL A 193 16.68 -15.39 -1.83
CA VAL A 193 17.94 -15.55 -2.54
C VAL A 193 19.07 -15.68 -1.53
N ARG A 194 19.70 -16.86 -1.48
CA ARG A 194 20.80 -17.16 -0.58
C ARG A 194 22.08 -16.44 -0.99
N LYS A 195 23.06 -16.36 -0.09
CA LYS A 195 24.38 -15.73 -0.36
C LYS A 195 25.10 -16.31 -1.59
N ASN A 196 24.88 -17.58 -1.87
CA ASN A 196 25.42 -18.26 -3.04
C ASN A 196 24.62 -18.02 -4.34
N ARG A 197 23.72 -17.02 -4.34
CA ARG A 197 22.80 -16.65 -5.44
C ARG A 197 21.79 -17.75 -5.82
N LYS A 198 21.66 -18.80 -5.00
CA LYS A 198 20.62 -19.82 -5.24
C LYS A 198 19.29 -19.32 -4.73
N PRO A 199 18.25 -19.22 -5.60
CA PRO A 199 16.92 -18.84 -5.19
C PRO A 199 16.21 -20.02 -4.52
N TYR A 200 15.44 -19.73 -3.49
CA TYR A 200 14.58 -20.66 -2.78
C TYR A 200 13.16 -20.12 -2.74
N LEU A 201 12.21 -20.87 -3.29
CA LEU A 201 10.79 -20.50 -3.31
C LEU A 201 10.19 -20.85 -1.93
N ILE A 202 9.78 -19.81 -1.19
CA ILE A 202 9.14 -19.99 0.13
C ILE A 202 7.64 -20.09 -0.04
N ILE A 203 7.05 -19.21 -0.85
CA ILE A 203 5.61 -19.14 -1.10
C ILE A 203 5.41 -19.04 -2.61
N THR A 204 4.52 -19.87 -3.14
CA THR A 204 4.01 -19.72 -4.49
C THR A 204 2.79 -18.81 -4.49
N PRO A 205 2.63 -17.91 -5.47
CA PRO A 205 1.48 -17.02 -5.50
C PRO A 205 0.19 -17.79 -5.71
N ALA A 206 -0.87 -17.36 -5.03
CA ALA A 206 -2.19 -17.89 -5.27
C ALA A 206 -2.78 -17.24 -6.53
N ARG A 207 -3.29 -18.05 -7.47
CA ARG A 207 -4.09 -17.54 -8.57
C ARG A 207 -5.36 -16.92 -8.02
N ARG A 208 -5.47 -15.62 -8.11
CA ARG A 208 -6.72 -14.90 -7.85
C ARG A 208 -7.37 -14.59 -9.20
N GLU A 209 -8.23 -15.45 -9.67
CA GLU A 209 -9.07 -15.20 -10.84
C GLU A 209 -10.13 -14.12 -10.59
N VAL A 210 -10.28 -13.69 -9.34
CA VAL A 210 -11.46 -12.98 -8.92
C VAL A 210 -11.09 -11.68 -8.23
N PHE A 211 -11.75 -10.60 -8.66
CA PHE A 211 -11.95 -9.36 -7.91
C PHE A 211 -10.92 -8.25 -7.98
N GLU A 212 -10.16 -8.19 -9.04
CA GLU A 212 -9.28 -7.04 -9.18
C GLU A 212 -9.73 -6.04 -10.26
N GLN A 213 -11.05 -5.88 -10.41
CA GLN A 213 -11.62 -4.82 -11.26
C GLN A 213 -11.15 -3.41 -10.89
N SER A 214 -10.60 -3.23 -9.68
CA SER A 214 -10.06 -1.94 -9.22
C SER A 214 -8.58 -1.74 -9.54
N ARG A 215 -7.85 -2.77 -10.00
CA ARG A 215 -6.43 -2.65 -10.33
C ARG A 215 -6.27 -2.22 -11.78
N GLN A 216 -5.39 -1.26 -12.00
CA GLN A 216 -5.08 -0.80 -13.35
C GLN A 216 -4.27 -1.85 -14.10
N VAL A 217 -4.70 -2.19 -15.31
CA VAL A 217 -3.86 -2.88 -16.28
C VAL A 217 -2.79 -1.89 -16.73
N VAL A 218 -1.53 -2.16 -16.40
CA VAL A 218 -0.40 -1.30 -16.74
C VAL A 218 0.37 -1.93 -17.88
N GLN A 219 0.62 -1.16 -18.93
CA GLN A 219 1.54 -1.56 -19.97
C GLN A 219 2.97 -1.26 -19.50
N PHE A 220 3.79 -2.29 -19.41
CA PHE A 220 5.20 -2.17 -19.09
C PHE A 220 6.02 -2.02 -20.38
N PHE A 221 6.90 -1.03 -20.38
CA PHE A 221 7.79 -0.76 -21.51
C PHE A 221 9.22 -1.16 -21.14
N SER A 222 9.90 -1.85 -22.05
CA SER A 222 11.31 -2.13 -21.87
C SER A 222 12.14 -0.84 -21.93
N GLN A 223 13.34 -0.84 -21.31
CA GLN A 223 14.24 0.31 -21.33
C GLN A 223 14.53 0.79 -22.78
N LYS A 224 14.63 -0.14 -23.73
CA LYS A 224 14.79 0.18 -25.15
C LYS A 224 13.59 0.93 -25.74
N GLN A 225 12.37 0.55 -25.35
CA GLN A 225 11.14 1.23 -25.79
C GLN A 225 11.03 2.62 -25.17
N ILE A 226 11.38 2.74 -23.88
CA ILE A 226 11.41 4.05 -23.19
C ILE A 226 12.42 4.98 -23.87
N ASN A 227 13.62 4.48 -24.14
CA ASN A 227 14.64 5.31 -24.80
C ASN A 227 14.21 5.72 -26.23
N ARG A 228 13.46 4.89 -26.96
CA ARG A 228 12.86 5.29 -28.26
C ARG A 228 11.77 6.34 -28.09
N LEU A 229 10.93 6.20 -27.07
CA LEU A 229 9.90 7.20 -26.76
C LEU A 229 10.51 8.53 -26.32
N LEU A 230 11.53 8.49 -25.45
CA LEU A 230 12.24 9.69 -25.00
C LEU A 230 12.97 10.40 -26.15
N LYS A 231 13.56 9.67 -27.09
CA LYS A 231 14.13 10.28 -28.31
C LYS A 231 13.06 10.94 -29.19
N ARG A 232 11.87 10.38 -29.29
CA ARG A 232 10.74 11.00 -30.00
C ARG A 232 10.19 12.23 -29.27
N THR A 233 10.12 12.19 -27.93
CA THR A 233 9.66 13.33 -27.12
C THR A 233 10.70 14.42 -26.98
N ALA A 234 12.00 14.13 -27.06
CA ALA A 234 13.05 15.16 -27.10
C ALA A 234 12.86 16.11 -28.30
N ASN A 235 12.53 15.56 -29.48
CA ASN A 235 12.21 16.40 -30.64
C ASN A 235 10.92 17.25 -30.43
N VAL A 236 9.95 16.73 -29.69
CA VAL A 236 8.73 17.50 -29.34
C VAL A 236 9.05 18.54 -28.27
N GLN A 237 9.94 18.24 -27.33
CA GLN A 237 10.36 19.18 -26.27
C GLN A 237 11.21 20.33 -26.82
N GLU A 238 12.03 20.09 -27.84
CA GLU A 238 12.69 21.18 -28.58
C GLU A 238 11.69 22.04 -29.37
N TRP A 239 10.67 21.40 -29.95
CA TRP A 239 9.57 22.10 -30.60
C TRP A 239 8.77 22.95 -29.61
N TRP A 240 8.42 22.42 -28.42
CA TRP A 240 7.75 23.15 -27.35
C TRP A 240 8.61 24.25 -26.74
N LYS A 241 9.93 24.07 -26.57
CA LYS A 241 10.87 25.14 -26.16
C LYS A 241 10.92 26.29 -27.15
N LYS A 242 10.72 26.02 -28.42
CA LYS A 242 10.69 27.02 -29.49
C LYS A 242 9.42 27.86 -29.49
N TRP A 243 8.28 27.30 -29.04
CA TRP A 243 6.96 27.93 -29.03
C TRP A 243 6.44 28.34 -27.65
N GLY A 244 7.02 27.83 -26.59
CA GLY A 244 6.52 27.93 -25.22
C GLY A 244 7.31 28.81 -24.28
N LYS A 245 7.82 29.94 -24.72
CA LYS A 245 8.31 30.97 -23.77
C LYS A 245 7.11 31.61 -23.08
N GLY A 246 6.61 31.00 -22.00
CA GLY A 246 5.60 31.66 -21.21
C GLY A 246 4.73 30.84 -20.27
N LEU A 247 4.90 29.56 -20.12
CA LEU A 247 4.09 28.79 -19.15
C LEU A 247 5.00 28.02 -18.17
N PRO A 248 5.11 28.49 -16.90
CA PRO A 248 5.76 27.71 -15.86
C PRO A 248 4.74 26.69 -15.33
N LEU A 249 4.44 25.66 -16.10
CA LEU A 249 3.66 24.52 -15.64
C LEU A 249 4.58 23.31 -15.47
N GLN A 250 5.50 23.41 -14.51
CA GLN A 250 5.95 22.23 -13.77
C GLN A 250 4.86 21.84 -12.78
N LEU A 251 3.72 21.42 -13.30
CA LEU A 251 2.77 20.64 -12.55
C LEU A 251 3.38 19.25 -12.41
N ASN A 252 4.19 19.06 -11.37
CA ASN A 252 4.31 17.78 -10.69
C ASN A 252 2.94 17.48 -10.09
N LEU A 253 2.01 17.15 -10.95
CA LEU A 253 0.75 16.53 -10.58
C LEU A 253 1.13 15.14 -10.06
N ALA A 254 1.43 15.06 -8.76
CA ALA A 254 1.30 13.83 -8.02
C ALA A 254 -0.02 13.21 -8.49
N ASP A 255 0.04 12.02 -9.05
CA ASP A 255 -1.10 11.37 -9.69
C ASP A 255 -2.34 11.56 -8.79
N PRO A 256 -3.37 12.31 -9.19
CA PRO A 256 -4.53 12.58 -8.35
C PRO A 256 -5.18 11.28 -7.86
N ARG A 257 -4.95 10.16 -8.56
CA ARG A 257 -5.41 8.82 -8.18
C ARG A 257 -4.69 8.27 -6.94
N GLN A 258 -3.42 8.62 -6.69
CA GLN A 258 -2.75 8.29 -5.43
C GLN A 258 -3.39 9.03 -4.26
N PHE A 259 -3.79 10.27 -4.46
CA PHE A 259 -4.48 11.08 -3.47
C PHE A 259 -5.87 10.53 -3.14
N PHE A 260 -6.63 10.04 -4.12
CA PHE A 260 -7.97 9.49 -3.92
C PHE A 260 -7.95 8.13 -3.19
N ARG A 261 -6.93 7.31 -3.36
CA ARG A 261 -6.84 5.98 -2.71
C ARG A 261 -6.63 6.06 -1.20
N PHE A 262 -5.93 7.09 -0.71
CA PHE A 262 -5.77 7.37 0.72
C PHE A 262 -6.92 8.22 1.29
N ARG A 263 -7.69 8.91 0.46
CA ARG A 263 -8.81 9.76 0.91
C ARG A 263 -10.04 8.97 1.30
N ARG A 264 -10.41 7.89 0.62
CA ARG A 264 -11.63 7.13 0.95
C ARG A 264 -11.74 6.70 2.41
N PRO A 265 -10.72 6.11 3.06
CA PRO A 265 -10.81 5.80 4.49
C PRO A 265 -11.01 7.05 5.34
N VAL A 266 -10.32 8.16 5.03
CA VAL A 266 -10.41 9.41 5.79
C VAL A 266 -11.78 10.08 5.66
N TYR A 267 -12.43 10.02 4.51
CA TYR A 267 -13.79 10.54 4.35
C TYR A 267 -14.80 9.83 5.23
N ASN A 268 -14.71 8.50 5.30
CA ASN A 268 -15.60 7.73 6.16
C ASN A 268 -15.42 8.11 7.64
N GLN A 269 -14.18 8.30 8.09
CA GLN A 269 -13.90 8.75 9.46
C GLN A 269 -14.41 10.16 9.71
N LEU A 270 -14.22 11.09 8.79
CA LEU A 270 -14.76 12.45 8.91
C LEU A 270 -16.28 12.47 9.02
N ILE A 271 -16.99 11.64 8.24
CA ILE A 271 -18.44 11.49 8.34
C ILE A 271 -18.82 10.96 9.72
N VAL A 272 -18.15 9.92 10.20
CA VAL A 272 -18.42 9.33 11.53
C VAL A 272 -18.16 10.35 12.63
N ILE A 273 -17.05 11.08 12.59
CA ILE A 273 -16.74 12.17 13.53
C ILE A 273 -17.83 13.24 13.47
N GLY A 274 -18.20 13.68 12.26
CA GLY A 274 -19.23 14.70 12.08
C GLY A 274 -20.58 14.29 12.68
N ILE A 275 -21.04 13.06 12.39
CA ILE A 275 -22.30 12.52 12.96
C ILE A 275 -22.21 12.46 14.49
N ALA A 276 -21.11 11.98 15.06
CA ALA A 276 -20.94 11.90 16.52
C ALA A 276 -21.03 13.28 17.17
N TRP A 277 -20.39 14.30 16.60
CA TRP A 277 -20.44 15.65 17.12
C TRP A 277 -21.81 16.33 16.94
N VAL A 278 -22.55 16.03 15.86
CA VAL A 278 -23.95 16.47 15.70
C VAL A 278 -24.84 15.86 16.77
N VAL A 279 -24.65 14.58 17.11
CA VAL A 279 -25.40 13.93 18.20
C VAL A 279 -25.09 14.61 19.55
N ILE A 280 -23.80 14.84 19.84
CA ILE A 280 -23.39 15.55 21.07
C ILE A 280 -24.05 16.95 21.12
N ALA A 281 -23.98 17.71 20.03
CA ALA A 281 -24.60 19.04 19.97
C ALA A 281 -26.13 18.98 20.18
N ALA A 282 -26.80 18.02 19.54
CA ALA A 282 -28.26 17.86 19.70
C ALA A 282 -28.68 17.53 21.15
N VAL A 283 -27.90 16.72 21.84
CA VAL A 283 -28.12 16.43 23.27
C VAL A 283 -27.81 17.68 24.13
N PHE A 284 -26.69 18.34 23.85
CA PHE A 284 -26.25 19.54 24.55
C PHE A 284 -27.25 20.67 24.49
N TYR A 285 -27.97 20.86 23.37
CA TYR A 285 -29.04 21.86 23.22
C TYR A 285 -30.36 21.46 23.87
N ARG A 286 -30.53 20.17 24.21
CA ARG A 286 -31.74 19.68 24.90
C ARG A 286 -31.62 19.68 26.42
N GLU A 287 -30.42 19.69 26.94
CA GLU A 287 -30.13 19.90 28.37
C GLU A 287 -30.23 21.40 28.75
#